data_ca2db6f3e2a8298a50540eec3b35df79
#
_entry.id   ca2db6f3e2a8298a50540eec3b35df79
#
_cell.length_a   1.000
_cell.length_b   1.000
_cell.length_c   1.000
_cell.angle_alpha   90.00
_cell.angle_beta   90.00
_cell.angle_gamma   90.00
#
_symmetry.space_group_name_H-M   'P 1'
#
loop_
_entity.id
_entity.type
_entity.pdbx_description
1 polymer ?
#
loop_
_entity_poly.entity_id
_entity_poly.type
_entity_poly.pdbx_seq_one_letter_code
_entity_poly.pdbx_strand_id
1 'polypeptide(L)'
;MVSADLASLKPKFLSPLAFAGLVLLIIGCHPRPTVDLAPPRVPPDKTVVTVNGEPLSLEEFDNEFRLMQIYYSAVSEGDMRAIKRRLFEQVINRRLLVQEARRIGLTMTQEEADQAVKEAQRDGSEEFPAILRAHGVNESSWKRKVLQEHLVSKLVDQEVNRKVQITPAEVEDYYWSHLSRFWRPAAVRARHLIVQKRGDLLKVLASLKKGEDFAKVAATFSVDLERTEGGDWGYMETDRIPSSYLKALLVLAPGEVSKPLKDEFGYHLFQLIGWRPRRMQTFPEVKDAIHDSLLKEEQDLQFDQWMADLKKRSMIKVNEQMAPVVGVALEGSREE
;
A
#
# COMPACT_ATOMS: atom_id res chain seq x y z
N MET A 1 -41.00 16.87 -8.04
CA MET A 1 -42.34 16.29 -8.00
C MET A 1 -42.17 14.78 -8.12
N VAL A 2 -42.36 13.94 -7.18
CA VAL A 2 -43.46 13.69 -6.25
C VAL A 2 -42.87 13.26 -4.90
N SER A 3 -43.33 13.94 -3.87
CA SER A 3 -43.24 13.59 -2.45
C SER A 3 -44.22 12.44 -2.16
N ALA A 4 -43.86 11.49 -1.32
CA ALA A 4 -44.79 10.60 -0.68
C ALA A 4 -44.39 10.39 0.78
N ASP A 5 -45.12 11.02 1.65
CA ASP A 5 -45.28 10.80 3.08
C ASP A 5 -45.61 9.33 3.42
N LEU A 6 -44.96 8.82 4.45
CA LEU A 6 -45.38 7.63 5.17
C LEU A 6 -45.19 7.83 6.67
N ALA A 7 -46.09 8.64 7.22
CA ALA A 7 -46.34 8.67 8.66
C ALA A 7 -47.71 8.03 8.91
N SER A 8 -47.79 7.21 9.93
CA SER A 8 -48.98 6.67 10.65
C SER A 8 -49.36 5.22 10.35
N LEU A 9 -48.90 4.34 11.24
CA LEU A 9 -49.67 3.19 11.68
C LEU A 9 -49.33 2.91 13.17
N LYS A 10 -50.32 3.30 14.01
CA LYS A 10 -50.33 2.96 15.44
C LYS A 10 -50.80 1.52 15.64
N PRO A 11 -50.22 0.73 16.56
CA PRO A 11 -50.70 -0.58 16.91
C PRO A 11 -51.84 -0.50 17.92
N LYS A 12 -52.90 -1.28 17.65
CA LYS A 12 -54.02 -1.50 18.57
C LYS A 12 -53.61 -2.46 19.68
N PHE A 13 -53.87 -2.05 20.91
CA PHE A 13 -53.84 -2.86 22.12
C PHE A 13 -54.83 -4.01 22.08
N LEU A 14 -54.40 -5.20 22.46
CA LEU A 14 -55.24 -6.25 23.04
C LEU A 14 -54.49 -6.90 24.18
N SER A 15 -55.10 -6.86 25.37
CA SER A 15 -54.66 -7.28 26.68
C SER A 15 -55.11 -8.73 26.99
N PRO A 16 -54.82 -9.32 28.15
CA PRO A 16 -53.98 -10.52 28.32
C PRO A 16 -54.79 -11.72 28.86
N LEU A 17 -54.21 -12.91 28.79
CA LEU A 17 -54.43 -13.95 29.84
C LEU A 17 -53.52 -15.17 29.61
N ALA A 18 -52.58 -15.33 30.55
CA ALA A 18 -52.15 -16.55 31.22
C ALA A 18 -51.84 -17.82 30.38
N PHE A 19 -50.56 -18.21 30.33
CA PHE A 19 -50.18 -19.52 30.92
C PHE A 19 -48.66 -19.52 31.16
N ALA A 20 -48.31 -19.78 32.42
CA ALA A 20 -46.94 -19.93 32.85
C ALA A 20 -46.36 -21.23 32.29
N GLY A 21 -45.34 -21.08 31.49
CA GLY A 21 -44.45 -22.14 31.07
C GLY A 21 -43.06 -21.56 31.01
N LEU A 22 -42.31 -21.56 32.12
CA LEU A 22 -40.90 -21.15 32.20
C LEU A 22 -40.06 -22.21 31.49
N VAL A 23 -39.97 -22.12 30.16
CA VAL A 23 -38.87 -22.80 29.43
C VAL A 23 -37.64 -21.93 29.59
N LEU A 24 -36.81 -22.26 30.55
CA LEU A 24 -35.42 -21.80 30.59
C LEU A 24 -34.73 -22.30 29.32
N LEU A 25 -34.80 -21.51 28.26
CA LEU A 25 -33.85 -21.59 27.15
C LEU A 25 -32.49 -21.20 27.73
N ILE A 26 -31.77 -22.20 28.23
CA ILE A 26 -30.33 -22.14 28.40
C ILE A 26 -29.81 -21.93 26.96
N ILE A 27 -29.69 -20.66 26.54
CA ILE A 27 -28.86 -20.29 25.37
C ILE A 27 -27.46 -20.63 25.85
N GLY A 28 -27.05 -21.89 25.65
CA GLY A 28 -25.66 -22.28 25.81
C GLY A 28 -24.82 -21.40 24.88
N CYS A 29 -24.12 -20.45 25.46
CA CYS A 29 -22.98 -19.82 24.78
C CYS A 29 -21.98 -20.93 24.48
N HIS A 30 -22.18 -21.62 23.36
CA HIS A 30 -21.11 -22.45 22.82
C HIS A 30 -20.02 -21.47 22.37
N PRO A 31 -18.83 -21.53 22.93
CA PRO A 31 -17.74 -20.71 22.43
C PRO A 31 -17.58 -21.05 20.94
N ARG A 32 -17.60 -20.01 20.10
CA ARG A 32 -17.34 -20.21 18.67
C ARG A 32 -15.98 -20.87 18.51
N PRO A 33 -15.84 -21.87 17.62
CA PRO A 33 -14.56 -22.51 17.39
C PRO A 33 -13.52 -21.46 16.99
N THR A 34 -12.41 -21.42 17.71
CA THR A 34 -11.28 -20.52 17.44
C THR A 34 -10.17 -21.29 16.75
N VAL A 35 -9.43 -20.59 15.89
CA VAL A 35 -8.30 -21.18 15.16
C VAL A 35 -7.08 -21.26 16.08
N ASP A 36 -6.49 -22.45 16.18
CA ASP A 36 -5.23 -22.65 16.90
C ASP A 36 -4.04 -22.27 16.01
N LEU A 37 -3.31 -21.24 16.41
CA LEU A 37 -2.08 -20.78 15.76
C LEU A 37 -0.82 -21.14 16.55
N ALA A 38 -0.91 -22.09 17.49
CA ALA A 38 0.26 -22.58 18.21
C ALA A 38 1.32 -23.13 17.23
N PRO A 39 2.60 -22.89 17.51
CA PRO A 39 3.68 -23.40 16.65
C PRO A 39 3.75 -24.92 16.73
N PRO A 40 4.14 -25.59 15.62
CA PRO A 40 4.41 -27.02 15.64
C PRO A 40 5.60 -27.35 16.57
N ARG A 41 5.66 -28.57 17.07
CA ARG A 41 6.84 -29.05 17.79
C ARG A 41 8.00 -29.21 16.79
N VAL A 42 9.14 -28.60 17.10
CA VAL A 42 10.34 -28.62 16.25
C VAL A 42 11.49 -29.26 17.03
N PRO A 43 12.20 -30.23 16.42
CA PRO A 43 13.42 -30.78 17.02
C PRO A 43 14.52 -29.73 17.17
N PRO A 44 15.37 -29.81 18.20
CA PRO A 44 16.43 -28.82 18.46
C PRO A 44 17.42 -28.60 17.30
N ASP A 45 17.77 -29.68 16.60
CA ASP A 45 18.67 -29.69 15.44
C ASP A 45 18.11 -28.99 14.20
N LYS A 46 16.79 -28.80 14.15
CA LYS A 46 16.10 -28.05 13.06
C LYS A 46 15.61 -26.67 13.49
N THR A 47 15.93 -26.27 14.72
CA THR A 47 15.53 -24.98 15.26
C THR A 47 16.55 -23.91 14.88
N VAL A 48 16.08 -22.82 14.26
CA VAL A 48 16.89 -21.64 13.88
C VAL A 48 16.98 -20.63 15.01
N VAL A 49 15.85 -20.40 15.68
CA VAL A 49 15.74 -19.47 16.81
C VAL A 49 14.63 -19.94 17.74
N THR A 50 14.76 -19.68 19.02
CA THR A 50 13.67 -19.79 19.99
C THR A 50 13.26 -18.39 20.46
N VAL A 51 11.95 -18.13 20.44
CA VAL A 51 11.36 -16.87 20.90
C VAL A 51 10.45 -17.18 22.08
N ASN A 52 10.83 -16.76 23.28
CA ASN A 52 10.15 -17.07 24.54
C ASN A 52 9.91 -18.58 24.73
N GLY A 53 10.89 -19.40 24.33
CA GLY A 53 10.82 -20.86 24.41
C GLY A 53 10.10 -21.54 23.22
N GLU A 54 9.43 -20.82 22.35
CA GLU A 54 8.81 -21.38 21.14
C GLU A 54 9.84 -21.46 19.99
N PRO A 55 10.09 -22.64 19.42
CA PRO A 55 11.05 -22.80 18.33
C PRO A 55 10.48 -22.30 17.00
N LEU A 56 11.37 -21.73 16.18
CA LEU A 56 11.19 -21.50 14.75
C LEU A 56 12.07 -22.48 13.99
N SER A 57 11.50 -23.27 13.08
CA SER A 57 12.25 -24.23 12.29
C SER A 57 12.90 -23.63 11.06
N LEU A 58 13.96 -24.30 10.57
CA LEU A 58 14.55 -23.95 9.26
C LEU A 58 13.54 -24.11 8.14
N GLU A 59 12.70 -25.13 8.18
CA GLU A 59 11.64 -25.36 7.19
C GLU A 59 10.64 -24.18 7.14
N GLU A 60 10.23 -23.67 8.32
CA GLU A 60 9.35 -22.51 8.40
C GLU A 60 10.01 -21.26 7.81
N PHE A 61 11.29 -21.03 8.11
CA PHE A 61 12.06 -19.94 7.53
C PHE A 61 12.22 -20.08 6.01
N ASP A 62 12.55 -21.27 5.52
CA ASP A 62 12.72 -21.54 4.09
C ASP A 62 11.41 -21.37 3.31
N ASN A 63 10.27 -21.77 3.87
CA ASN A 63 8.97 -21.52 3.26
C ASN A 63 8.67 -20.02 3.11
N GLU A 64 8.98 -19.22 4.15
CA GLU A 64 8.85 -17.76 4.08
C GLU A 64 9.78 -17.16 3.02
N PHE A 65 11.01 -17.66 2.94
CA PHE A 65 11.99 -17.20 1.97
C PHE A 65 11.55 -17.52 0.53
N ARG A 66 11.04 -18.72 0.28
CA ARG A 66 10.49 -19.11 -1.03
C ARG A 66 9.27 -18.28 -1.41
N LEU A 67 8.37 -17.99 -0.46
CA LEU A 67 7.24 -17.07 -0.68
C LEU A 67 7.71 -15.70 -1.14
N MET A 68 8.75 -15.17 -0.49
CA MET A 68 9.32 -13.88 -0.88
C MET A 68 9.92 -13.92 -2.30
N GLN A 69 10.59 -15.00 -2.67
CA GLN A 69 11.19 -15.16 -4.01
C GLN A 69 10.16 -15.15 -5.15
N ILE A 70 8.90 -15.51 -4.90
CA ILE A 70 7.81 -15.40 -5.88
C ILE A 70 7.65 -13.95 -6.35
N TYR A 71 7.86 -12.98 -5.44
CA TYR A 71 7.71 -11.54 -5.71
C TYR A 71 9.00 -10.83 -6.16
N TYR A 72 10.18 -11.45 -5.93
CA TYR A 72 11.49 -10.85 -6.20
C TYR A 72 12.35 -11.78 -7.08
N SER A 73 12.25 -11.64 -8.39
CA SER A 73 12.83 -12.58 -9.35
C SER A 73 14.31 -12.37 -9.71
N ALA A 74 14.96 -11.27 -9.29
CA ALA A 74 16.37 -11.02 -9.62
C ALA A 74 17.07 -10.24 -8.49
N VAL A 75 17.80 -10.98 -7.65
CA VAL A 75 18.59 -10.39 -6.54
C VAL A 75 20.04 -10.88 -6.62
N SER A 76 21.00 -9.98 -6.45
CA SER A 76 22.42 -10.32 -6.38
C SER A 76 22.74 -11.13 -5.11
N GLU A 77 23.84 -11.92 -5.11
CA GLU A 77 24.27 -12.69 -3.92
C GLU A 77 24.54 -11.81 -2.69
N GLY A 78 25.10 -10.61 -2.89
CA GLY A 78 25.35 -9.66 -1.80
C GLY A 78 24.05 -9.15 -1.15
N ASP A 79 23.04 -8.87 -1.97
CA ASP A 79 21.72 -8.46 -1.51
C ASP A 79 20.98 -9.61 -0.82
N MET A 80 21.23 -10.84 -1.23
CA MET A 80 20.57 -12.04 -0.70
C MET A 80 20.79 -12.22 0.81
N ARG A 81 22.00 -11.97 1.31
CA ARG A 81 22.30 -12.06 2.76
C ARG A 81 21.54 -10.99 3.54
N ALA A 82 21.51 -9.76 3.04
CA ALA A 82 20.76 -8.67 3.66
C ALA A 82 19.23 -8.95 3.67
N ILE A 83 18.73 -9.53 2.59
CA ILE A 83 17.32 -9.92 2.47
C ILE A 83 16.97 -11.03 3.47
N LYS A 84 17.78 -12.09 3.57
CA LYS A 84 17.57 -13.17 4.55
C LYS A 84 17.57 -12.65 5.97
N ARG A 85 18.49 -11.75 6.33
CA ARG A 85 18.54 -11.12 7.66
C ARG A 85 17.27 -10.32 7.95
N ARG A 86 16.81 -9.50 6.99
CA ARG A 86 15.56 -8.73 7.14
C ARG A 86 14.35 -9.63 7.31
N LEU A 87 14.28 -10.69 6.50
CA LEU A 87 13.21 -11.68 6.63
C LEU A 87 13.23 -12.38 8.00
N PHE A 88 14.43 -12.74 8.47
CA PHE A 88 14.59 -13.36 9.79
C PHE A 88 14.07 -12.47 10.92
N GLU A 89 14.41 -11.18 10.89
CA GLU A 89 13.86 -10.19 11.82
C GLU A 89 12.33 -10.07 11.74
N GLN A 90 11.77 -10.06 10.53
CA GLN A 90 10.32 -10.01 10.32
C GLN A 90 9.61 -11.25 10.90
N VAL A 91 10.17 -12.43 10.71
CA VAL A 91 9.59 -13.67 11.23
C VAL A 91 9.64 -13.69 12.76
N ILE A 92 10.74 -13.23 13.38
CA ILE A 92 10.84 -13.07 14.84
C ILE A 92 9.79 -12.07 15.34
N ASN A 93 9.69 -10.90 14.73
CA ASN A 93 8.73 -9.87 15.11
C ASN A 93 7.29 -10.40 15.03
N ARG A 94 6.93 -11.10 13.94
CA ARG A 94 5.61 -11.73 13.82
C ARG A 94 5.38 -12.78 14.92
N ARG A 95 6.38 -13.59 15.25
CA ARG A 95 6.28 -14.57 16.34
C ARG A 95 6.00 -13.90 17.68
N LEU A 96 6.71 -12.81 18.00
CA LEU A 96 6.48 -12.03 19.21
C LEU A 96 5.05 -11.47 19.27
N LEU A 97 4.57 -10.91 18.17
CA LEU A 97 3.23 -10.34 18.07
C LEU A 97 2.13 -11.42 18.21
N VAL A 98 2.30 -12.58 17.58
CA VAL A 98 1.37 -13.70 17.75
C VAL A 98 1.35 -14.21 19.20
N GLN A 99 2.49 -14.27 19.88
CA GLN A 99 2.57 -14.62 21.31
C GLN A 99 1.86 -13.58 22.17
N GLU A 100 2.04 -12.29 21.86
CA GLU A 100 1.39 -11.20 22.58
C GLU A 100 -0.14 -11.24 22.38
N ALA A 101 -0.61 -11.49 21.15
CA ALA A 101 -2.04 -11.69 20.88
C ALA A 101 -2.63 -12.81 21.74
N ARG A 102 -1.93 -13.95 21.82
CA ARG A 102 -2.34 -15.08 22.70
C ARG A 102 -2.31 -14.69 24.17
N ARG A 103 -1.28 -13.96 24.62
CA ARG A 103 -1.14 -13.51 26.01
C ARG A 103 -2.32 -12.65 26.47
N ILE A 104 -2.84 -11.78 25.59
CA ILE A 104 -3.99 -10.91 25.90
C ILE A 104 -5.34 -11.58 25.60
N GLY A 105 -5.35 -12.86 25.17
CA GLY A 105 -6.55 -13.61 24.86
C GLY A 105 -7.21 -13.23 23.53
N LEU A 106 -6.48 -12.57 22.63
CA LEU A 106 -6.98 -12.25 21.31
C LEU A 106 -7.01 -13.50 20.43
N THR A 107 -8.17 -13.81 19.91
CA THR A 107 -8.40 -15.00 19.08
C THR A 107 -9.01 -14.63 17.75
N MET A 108 -9.06 -15.61 16.85
CA MET A 108 -9.70 -15.51 15.53
C MET A 108 -10.75 -16.60 15.42
N THR A 109 -11.95 -16.23 14.95
CA THR A 109 -12.99 -17.21 14.64
C THR A 109 -12.68 -17.95 13.33
N GLN A 110 -13.36 -19.07 13.09
CA GLN A 110 -13.19 -19.81 11.84
C GLN A 110 -13.67 -18.97 10.63
N GLU A 111 -14.75 -18.19 10.79
CA GLU A 111 -15.25 -17.30 9.73
C GLU A 111 -14.24 -16.21 9.36
N GLU A 112 -13.60 -15.59 10.38
CA GLU A 112 -12.53 -14.60 10.15
C GLU A 112 -11.34 -15.24 9.44
N ALA A 113 -10.96 -16.46 9.81
CA ALA A 113 -9.87 -17.18 9.19
C ALA A 113 -10.15 -17.52 7.70
N ASP A 114 -11.34 -18.03 7.42
CA ASP A 114 -11.76 -18.38 6.07
C ASP A 114 -11.82 -17.13 5.18
N GLN A 115 -12.31 -16.01 5.73
CA GLN A 115 -12.34 -14.73 5.04
C GLN A 115 -10.94 -14.19 4.76
N ALA A 116 -10.02 -14.22 5.73
CA ALA A 116 -8.64 -13.78 5.55
C ALA A 116 -7.92 -14.58 4.46
N VAL A 117 -8.09 -15.90 4.44
CA VAL A 117 -7.52 -16.76 3.40
C VAL A 117 -8.12 -16.45 2.04
N LYS A 118 -9.44 -16.24 1.95
CA LYS A 118 -10.14 -15.90 0.71
C LYS A 118 -9.70 -14.54 0.16
N GLU A 119 -9.50 -13.55 1.03
CA GLU A 119 -9.00 -12.22 0.62
C GLU A 119 -7.56 -12.31 0.10
N ALA A 120 -6.68 -13.03 0.81
CA ALA A 120 -5.31 -13.23 0.35
C ALA A 120 -5.22 -14.02 -0.98
N GLN A 121 -6.24 -14.83 -1.31
CA GLN A 121 -6.33 -15.53 -2.60
C GLN A 121 -6.91 -14.68 -3.72
N ARG A 122 -7.71 -13.63 -3.43
CA ARG A 122 -8.36 -12.78 -4.45
C ARG A 122 -7.38 -11.99 -5.30
N ASP A 123 -6.23 -11.62 -4.73
CA ASP A 123 -5.16 -10.94 -5.45
C ASP A 123 -4.29 -11.93 -6.28
N GLY A 124 -4.48 -13.25 -6.07
CA GLY A 124 -3.86 -14.33 -6.83
C GLY A 124 -4.88 -15.02 -7.74
N SER A 125 -4.48 -15.29 -8.99
CA SER A 125 -5.28 -16.05 -9.94
C SER A 125 -5.71 -17.42 -9.35
N GLU A 126 -6.68 -18.09 -9.98
CA GLU A 126 -7.02 -19.50 -9.68
C GLU A 126 -5.80 -20.44 -9.73
N GLU A 127 -4.72 -19.97 -10.37
CA GLU A 127 -3.43 -20.65 -10.48
C GLU A 127 -2.55 -20.52 -9.22
N PHE A 128 -2.91 -19.66 -8.23
CA PHE A 128 -2.07 -19.40 -7.05
C PHE A 128 -1.62 -20.67 -6.30
N PRO A 129 -2.46 -21.68 -6.05
CA PRO A 129 -2.01 -22.94 -5.44
C PRO A 129 -0.99 -23.69 -6.31
N ALA A 130 -1.07 -23.55 -7.65
CA ALA A 130 -0.08 -24.14 -8.56
C ALA A 130 1.25 -23.39 -8.48
N ILE A 131 1.22 -22.07 -8.35
CA ILE A 131 2.42 -21.23 -8.16
C ILE A 131 3.12 -21.61 -6.86
N LEU A 132 2.40 -21.74 -5.74
CA LEU A 132 2.97 -22.19 -4.47
C LEU A 132 3.70 -23.54 -4.62
N ARG A 133 3.05 -24.54 -5.26
CA ARG A 133 3.65 -25.84 -5.49
C ARG A 133 4.88 -25.78 -6.40
N ALA A 134 4.84 -24.99 -7.48
CA ALA A 134 5.96 -24.80 -8.39
C ALA A 134 7.21 -24.24 -7.69
N HIS A 135 7.02 -23.41 -6.65
CA HIS A 135 8.10 -22.83 -5.83
C HIS A 135 8.40 -23.68 -4.58
N GLY A 136 7.80 -24.85 -4.43
CA GLY A 136 8.01 -25.75 -3.30
C GLY A 136 7.52 -25.18 -1.97
N VAL A 137 6.52 -24.30 -2.00
CA VAL A 137 5.88 -23.74 -0.81
C VAL A 137 4.73 -24.61 -0.38
N ASN A 138 4.69 -24.96 0.90
CA ASN A 138 3.61 -25.72 1.48
C ASN A 138 2.37 -24.81 1.68
N GLU A 139 1.22 -25.22 1.12
CA GLU A 139 -0.02 -24.45 1.21
C GLU A 139 -0.48 -24.22 2.65
N SER A 140 -0.31 -25.22 3.54
CA SER A 140 -0.67 -25.07 4.95
C SER A 140 0.22 -24.07 5.68
N SER A 141 1.51 -23.98 5.31
CA SER A 141 2.43 -22.97 5.84
C SER A 141 2.04 -21.57 5.36
N TRP A 142 1.67 -21.43 4.08
CA TRP A 142 1.15 -20.17 3.55
C TRP A 142 -0.15 -19.74 4.25
N LYS A 143 -1.12 -20.64 4.39
CA LYS A 143 -2.37 -20.35 5.13
C LYS A 143 -2.08 -19.92 6.56
N ARG A 144 -1.21 -20.63 7.26
CA ARG A 144 -0.80 -20.25 8.62
C ARG A 144 -0.21 -18.85 8.69
N LYS A 145 0.65 -18.48 7.73
CA LYS A 145 1.21 -17.14 7.62
C LYS A 145 0.11 -16.09 7.46
N VAL A 146 -0.83 -16.28 6.54
CA VAL A 146 -1.97 -15.37 6.32
C VAL A 146 -2.76 -15.17 7.61
N LEU A 147 -3.07 -16.26 8.32
CA LEU A 147 -3.82 -16.19 9.57
C LEU A 147 -3.04 -15.49 10.69
N GLN A 148 -1.73 -15.73 10.77
CA GLN A 148 -0.88 -15.01 11.71
C GLN A 148 -0.83 -13.51 11.41
N GLU A 149 -0.70 -13.12 10.14
CA GLU A 149 -0.69 -11.72 9.72
C GLU A 149 -2.03 -11.03 10.02
N HIS A 150 -3.14 -11.72 9.79
CA HIS A 150 -4.47 -11.20 10.15
C HIS A 150 -4.61 -11.01 11.68
N LEU A 151 -4.18 -11.98 12.49
CA LEU A 151 -4.20 -11.87 13.95
C LEU A 151 -3.31 -10.72 14.43
N VAL A 152 -2.13 -10.55 13.84
CA VAL A 152 -1.21 -9.44 14.12
C VAL A 152 -1.85 -8.10 13.76
N SER A 153 -2.51 -8.00 12.62
CA SER A 153 -3.25 -6.78 12.22
C SER A 153 -4.32 -6.41 13.26
N LYS A 154 -5.11 -7.38 13.73
CA LYS A 154 -6.10 -7.16 14.82
C LYS A 154 -5.43 -6.68 16.10
N LEU A 155 -4.29 -7.28 16.45
CA LEU A 155 -3.53 -6.90 17.65
C LEU A 155 -3.02 -5.47 17.58
N VAL A 156 -2.39 -5.11 16.44
CA VAL A 156 -1.85 -3.76 16.23
C VAL A 156 -2.97 -2.72 16.22
N ASP A 157 -4.10 -3.04 15.59
CA ASP A 157 -5.27 -2.17 15.61
C ASP A 157 -5.78 -1.91 17.03
N GLN A 158 -5.89 -2.96 17.85
CA GLN A 158 -6.37 -2.85 19.24
C GLN A 158 -5.36 -2.16 20.16
N GLU A 159 -4.08 -2.51 20.09
CA GLU A 159 -3.06 -2.08 21.05
C GLU A 159 -2.37 -0.78 20.67
N VAL A 160 -2.40 -0.41 19.39
CA VAL A 160 -1.72 0.78 18.87
C VAL A 160 -2.72 1.71 18.17
N ASN A 161 -3.29 1.30 17.03
CA ASN A 161 -3.96 2.22 16.12
C ASN A 161 -5.15 2.94 16.75
N ARG A 162 -6.00 2.21 17.49
CA ARG A 162 -7.19 2.78 18.16
C ARG A 162 -6.86 3.70 19.34
N LYS A 163 -5.64 3.65 19.85
CA LYS A 163 -5.19 4.49 20.97
C LYS A 163 -4.64 5.81 20.50
N VAL A 164 -4.23 5.91 19.25
CA VAL A 164 -3.72 7.14 18.65
C VAL A 164 -4.88 8.04 18.19
N GLN A 165 -4.83 9.29 18.57
CA GLN A 165 -5.81 10.30 18.17
C GLN A 165 -5.07 11.59 17.82
N ILE A 166 -5.39 12.16 16.69
CA ILE A 166 -4.88 13.45 16.25
C ILE A 166 -5.98 14.48 16.41
N THR A 167 -5.70 15.52 17.17
CA THR A 167 -6.66 16.59 17.42
C THR A 167 -6.73 17.59 16.27
N PRO A 168 -7.85 18.28 16.06
CA PRO A 168 -7.94 19.37 15.08
C PRO A 168 -6.90 20.47 15.27
N ALA A 169 -6.49 20.74 16.52
CA ALA A 169 -5.47 21.74 16.85
C ALA A 169 -4.09 21.32 16.32
N GLU A 170 -3.70 20.05 16.47
CA GLU A 170 -2.44 19.54 15.94
C GLU A 170 -2.39 19.62 14.41
N VAL A 171 -3.51 19.34 13.74
CA VAL A 171 -3.63 19.46 12.27
C VAL A 171 -3.46 20.92 11.83
N GLU A 172 -4.07 21.87 12.56
CA GLU A 172 -3.96 23.29 12.27
C GLU A 172 -2.55 23.80 12.54
N ASP A 173 -1.95 23.46 13.68
CA ASP A 173 -0.57 23.83 14.04
C ASP A 173 0.44 23.29 13.01
N TYR A 174 0.24 22.08 12.52
CA TYR A 174 1.07 21.50 11.46
C TYR A 174 0.97 22.33 10.18
N TYR A 175 -0.24 22.71 9.75
CA TYR A 175 -0.41 23.54 8.56
C TYR A 175 0.34 24.87 8.67
N TRP A 176 0.14 25.59 9.77
CA TRP A 176 0.74 26.91 9.96
C TRP A 176 2.27 26.87 10.11
N SER A 177 2.80 25.82 10.74
CA SER A 177 4.25 25.64 10.90
C SER A 177 4.95 25.13 9.64
N HIS A 178 4.21 24.58 8.66
CA HIS A 178 4.77 23.96 7.46
C HIS A 178 4.23 24.57 6.14
N LEU A 179 3.87 25.84 6.13
CA LEU A 179 3.26 26.52 4.95
C LEU A 179 4.03 26.32 3.66
N SER A 180 5.36 26.19 3.72
CA SER A 180 6.19 25.94 2.54
C SER A 180 5.85 24.64 1.79
N ARG A 181 5.29 23.64 2.49
CA ARG A 181 4.89 22.34 1.91
C ARG A 181 3.58 22.40 1.10
N PHE A 182 2.77 23.43 1.33
CA PHE A 182 1.44 23.54 0.74
C PHE A 182 1.37 24.46 -0.49
N TRP A 183 2.51 24.81 -1.05
CA TRP A 183 2.55 25.48 -2.33
C TRP A 183 2.37 24.46 -3.48
N ARG A 184 1.33 24.67 -4.28
CA ARG A 184 1.22 24.01 -5.58
C ARG A 184 2.03 24.78 -6.61
N PRO A 185 2.91 24.14 -7.37
CA PRO A 185 3.59 24.76 -8.49
C PRO A 185 2.58 25.33 -9.50
N ALA A 186 3.04 26.27 -10.31
CA ALA A 186 2.30 26.64 -11.50
C ALA A 186 2.15 25.41 -12.41
N ALA A 187 1.05 25.31 -13.14
CA ALA A 187 0.80 24.22 -14.06
C ALA A 187 0.34 24.70 -15.43
N VAL A 188 0.78 24.03 -16.46
CA VAL A 188 0.43 24.29 -17.86
C VAL A 188 -0.39 23.14 -18.38
N ARG A 189 -1.48 23.43 -19.08
CA ARG A 189 -2.14 22.46 -19.95
C ARG A 189 -1.76 22.78 -21.39
N ALA A 190 -1.18 21.81 -22.06
CA ALA A 190 -0.75 21.95 -23.44
C ALA A 190 -1.08 20.70 -24.24
N ARG A 191 -1.21 20.87 -25.55
CA ARG A 191 -1.11 19.75 -26.48
C ARG A 191 0.28 19.68 -27.02
N HIS A 192 0.76 18.47 -27.24
CA HIS A 192 2.07 18.19 -27.79
C HIS A 192 1.95 17.33 -29.05
N LEU A 193 2.83 17.60 -30.01
CA LEU A 193 2.98 16.86 -31.24
C LEU A 193 4.47 16.69 -31.50
N ILE A 194 4.90 15.46 -31.81
CA ILE A 194 6.27 15.16 -32.21
C ILE A 194 6.28 14.44 -33.55
N VAL A 195 7.18 14.88 -34.45
CA VAL A 195 7.49 14.18 -35.71
C VAL A 195 9.00 14.02 -35.88
N GLN A 196 9.42 12.84 -36.34
CA GLN A 196 10.85 12.53 -36.48
C GLN A 196 11.48 13.14 -37.75
N LYS A 197 10.72 13.24 -38.81
CA LYS A 197 11.24 13.70 -40.13
C LYS A 197 10.87 15.12 -40.43
N ARG A 198 11.83 15.87 -40.99
CA ARG A 198 11.60 17.28 -41.45
C ARG A 198 10.47 17.39 -42.49
N GLY A 199 10.32 16.37 -43.36
CA GLY A 199 9.23 16.34 -44.35
C GLY A 199 7.84 16.30 -43.69
N ASP A 200 7.67 15.58 -42.60
CA ASP A 200 6.40 15.52 -41.86
C ASP A 200 6.16 16.79 -41.06
N LEU A 201 7.22 17.42 -40.52
CA LEU A 201 7.12 18.75 -39.91
C LEU A 201 6.54 19.77 -40.90
N LEU A 202 7.01 19.76 -42.15
CA LEU A 202 6.50 20.70 -43.16
C LEU A 202 5.01 20.49 -43.48
N LYS A 203 4.55 19.25 -43.51
CA LYS A 203 3.12 18.91 -43.67
C LYS A 203 2.31 19.39 -42.46
N VAL A 204 2.78 19.12 -41.24
CA VAL A 204 2.16 19.60 -40.02
C VAL A 204 2.00 21.10 -39.99
N LEU A 205 3.08 21.85 -40.31
CA LEU A 205 3.04 23.30 -40.35
C LEU A 205 2.10 23.83 -41.45
N ALA A 206 2.01 23.16 -42.60
CA ALA A 206 1.08 23.50 -43.65
C ALA A 206 -0.39 23.30 -43.23
N SER A 207 -0.70 22.18 -42.54
CA SER A 207 -2.03 21.89 -42.01
C SER A 207 -2.45 22.93 -40.97
N LEU A 208 -1.57 23.21 -39.99
CA LEU A 208 -1.84 24.20 -38.94
C LEU A 208 -2.01 25.62 -39.54
N LYS A 209 -1.22 25.97 -40.56
CA LYS A 209 -1.36 27.25 -41.27
C LYS A 209 -2.70 27.39 -42.02
N LYS A 210 -3.29 26.29 -42.48
CA LYS A 210 -4.64 26.24 -43.06
C LYS A 210 -5.75 26.34 -42.03
N GLY A 211 -5.42 26.35 -40.75
CA GLY A 211 -6.39 26.40 -39.65
C GLY A 211 -6.95 25.03 -39.24
N GLU A 212 -6.28 23.93 -39.63
CA GLU A 212 -6.67 22.63 -39.18
C GLU A 212 -6.46 22.52 -37.63
N ASP A 213 -7.36 21.85 -36.96
CA ASP A 213 -7.31 21.68 -35.50
C ASP A 213 -6.05 20.93 -35.08
N PHE A 214 -5.35 21.43 -34.05
CA PHE A 214 -4.09 20.85 -33.57
C PHE A 214 -4.26 19.39 -33.15
N ALA A 215 -5.36 19.05 -32.47
CA ALA A 215 -5.61 17.70 -32.01
C ALA A 215 -5.75 16.71 -33.17
N LYS A 216 -6.42 17.12 -34.25
CA LYS A 216 -6.54 16.30 -35.49
C LYS A 216 -5.19 16.11 -36.17
N VAL A 217 -4.39 17.18 -36.25
CA VAL A 217 -3.04 17.13 -36.83
C VAL A 217 -2.14 16.24 -35.96
N ALA A 218 -2.22 16.35 -34.63
CA ALA A 218 -1.47 15.50 -33.72
C ALA A 218 -1.88 14.00 -33.87
N ALA A 219 -3.17 13.72 -33.92
CA ALA A 219 -3.66 12.35 -34.13
C ALA A 219 -3.17 11.74 -35.47
N THR A 220 -2.96 12.58 -36.50
CA THR A 220 -2.56 12.12 -37.84
C THR A 220 -1.05 11.92 -37.95
N PHE A 221 -0.25 12.85 -37.43
CA PHE A 221 1.18 12.95 -37.72
C PHE A 221 2.08 12.63 -36.53
N SER A 222 1.59 12.75 -35.28
CA SER A 222 2.44 12.58 -34.11
C SER A 222 2.83 11.10 -33.90
N VAL A 223 4.05 10.91 -33.43
CA VAL A 223 4.56 9.61 -32.94
C VAL A 223 4.46 9.49 -31.43
N ASP A 224 3.91 10.48 -30.75
CA ASP A 224 3.70 10.49 -29.30
C ASP A 224 2.62 9.50 -28.86
N LEU A 225 2.67 9.08 -27.59
CA LEU A 225 1.69 8.16 -27.00
C LEU A 225 0.31 8.82 -26.89
N GLU A 226 0.27 10.12 -26.56
CA GLU A 226 -0.96 10.90 -26.38
C GLU A 226 -1.62 11.35 -27.71
N ARG A 227 -1.08 10.92 -28.86
CA ARG A 227 -1.64 11.26 -30.19
C ARG A 227 -3.12 10.92 -30.34
N THR A 228 -3.59 9.82 -29.71
CA THR A 228 -4.99 9.39 -29.76
C THR A 228 -5.92 10.34 -29.00
N GLU A 229 -5.39 11.09 -28.04
CA GLU A 229 -6.09 12.14 -27.30
C GLU A 229 -5.82 13.54 -27.86
N GLY A 230 -5.32 13.60 -29.10
CA GLY A 230 -4.96 14.85 -29.74
C GLY A 230 -3.75 15.54 -29.13
N GLY A 231 -2.87 14.78 -28.48
CA GLY A 231 -1.67 15.25 -27.81
C GLY A 231 -1.89 15.98 -26.49
N ASP A 232 -3.06 15.88 -25.87
CA ASP A 232 -3.38 16.61 -24.61
C ASP A 232 -2.66 16.00 -23.40
N TRP A 233 -1.75 16.75 -22.79
CA TRP A 233 -1.02 16.36 -21.58
C TRP A 233 -1.82 16.54 -20.28
N GLY A 234 -3.01 17.15 -20.35
CA GLY A 234 -3.67 17.64 -19.16
C GLY A 234 -2.89 18.78 -18.50
N TYR A 235 -3.16 19.07 -17.23
CA TYR A 235 -2.36 20.04 -16.46
C TYR A 235 -1.11 19.37 -15.90
N MET A 236 0.06 19.82 -16.37
CA MET A 236 1.38 19.37 -15.91
C MET A 236 2.06 20.48 -15.11
N GLU A 237 2.60 20.15 -13.94
CA GLU A 237 3.35 21.08 -13.10
C GLU A 237 4.63 21.53 -13.79
N THR A 238 4.97 22.80 -13.67
CA THR A 238 6.07 23.43 -14.45
C THR A 238 7.45 22.86 -14.13
N ASP A 239 7.65 22.32 -12.94
CA ASP A 239 8.88 21.66 -12.48
C ASP A 239 9.08 20.26 -13.09
N ARG A 240 8.01 19.65 -13.62
CA ARG A 240 8.05 18.37 -14.36
C ARG A 240 8.25 18.52 -15.86
N ILE A 241 8.19 19.74 -16.39
CA ILE A 241 8.35 20.00 -17.81
C ILE A 241 9.83 20.32 -18.11
N PRO A 242 10.47 19.66 -19.10
CA PRO A 242 11.81 20.02 -19.52
C PRO A 242 11.95 21.50 -19.79
N SER A 243 13.04 22.13 -19.34
CA SER A 243 13.20 23.59 -19.37
C SER A 243 13.09 24.21 -20.77
N SER A 244 13.50 23.47 -21.80
CA SER A 244 13.37 23.89 -23.21
C SER A 244 11.91 23.96 -23.67
N TYR A 245 11.09 22.96 -23.25
CA TYR A 245 9.65 22.90 -23.58
C TYR A 245 8.89 23.97 -22.82
N LEU A 246 9.18 24.11 -21.51
CA LEU A 246 8.57 25.15 -20.69
C LEU A 246 8.83 26.56 -21.27
N LYS A 247 10.05 26.86 -21.70
CA LYS A 247 10.37 28.13 -22.33
C LYS A 247 9.56 28.37 -23.61
N ALA A 248 9.32 27.31 -24.39
CA ALA A 248 8.50 27.41 -25.59
C ALA A 248 7.01 27.68 -25.29
N LEU A 249 6.52 27.11 -24.18
CA LEU A 249 5.13 27.27 -23.72
C LEU A 249 4.87 28.63 -23.06
N LEU A 250 5.82 29.15 -22.28
CA LEU A 250 5.66 30.38 -21.51
C LEU A 250 5.48 31.63 -22.32
N VAL A 251 5.84 31.60 -23.60
CA VAL A 251 5.71 32.76 -24.53
C VAL A 251 4.41 32.73 -25.33
N LEU A 252 3.58 31.69 -25.16
CA LEU A 252 2.35 31.51 -25.93
C LEU A 252 1.14 32.05 -25.18
N ALA A 253 0.21 32.60 -25.94
CA ALA A 253 -1.16 32.82 -25.47
C ALA A 253 -1.98 31.51 -25.58
N PRO A 254 -3.05 31.33 -24.77
CA PRO A 254 -3.95 30.20 -24.91
C PRO A 254 -4.49 30.06 -26.35
N GLY A 255 -4.39 28.85 -26.90
CA GLY A 255 -4.72 28.54 -28.30
C GLY A 255 -3.56 28.68 -29.26
N GLU A 256 -2.49 29.38 -28.89
CA GLU A 256 -1.33 29.63 -29.77
C GLU A 256 -0.42 28.40 -29.87
N VAL A 257 0.19 28.22 -31.06
CA VAL A 257 1.12 27.11 -31.35
C VAL A 257 2.57 27.63 -31.34
N SER A 258 3.46 26.86 -30.72
CA SER A 258 4.89 27.19 -30.62
C SER A 258 5.58 27.13 -31.98
N LYS A 259 6.77 27.78 -32.06
CA LYS A 259 7.74 27.44 -33.09
C LYS A 259 8.22 26.00 -32.92
N PRO A 260 8.61 25.30 -34.02
CA PRO A 260 9.19 23.97 -33.90
C PRO A 260 10.45 23.99 -33.03
N LEU A 261 10.50 23.09 -32.07
CA LEU A 261 11.68 22.82 -31.22
C LEU A 261 12.26 21.49 -31.64
N LYS A 262 13.59 21.42 -31.88
CA LYS A 262 14.28 20.20 -32.27
C LYS A 262 15.13 19.67 -31.14
N ASP A 263 15.01 18.36 -30.87
CA ASP A 263 15.91 17.62 -29.99
C ASP A 263 16.27 16.24 -30.59
N GLU A 264 16.76 15.33 -29.76
CA GLU A 264 17.15 13.98 -30.17
C GLU A 264 15.96 13.08 -30.57
N PHE A 265 14.75 13.37 -30.08
CA PHE A 265 13.52 12.64 -30.41
C PHE A 265 12.85 13.11 -31.68
N GLY A 266 13.13 14.34 -32.12
CA GLY A 266 12.55 14.89 -33.34
C GLY A 266 12.23 16.37 -33.29
N TYR A 267 11.13 16.74 -33.93
CA TYR A 267 10.60 18.09 -33.97
C TYR A 267 9.32 18.15 -33.15
N HIS A 268 9.33 18.97 -32.12
CA HIS A 268 8.23 19.19 -31.20
C HIS A 268 7.47 20.47 -31.52
N LEU A 269 6.16 20.38 -31.41
CA LEU A 269 5.24 21.51 -31.46
C LEU A 269 4.31 21.45 -30.27
N PHE A 270 4.04 22.59 -29.68
CA PHE A 270 3.16 22.72 -28.53
C PHE A 270 2.04 23.67 -28.82
N GLN A 271 0.82 23.39 -28.35
CA GLN A 271 -0.27 24.35 -28.30
C GLN A 271 -0.63 24.58 -26.82
N LEU A 272 -0.55 25.83 -26.37
CA LEU A 272 -0.97 26.20 -25.03
C LEU A 272 -2.50 26.16 -24.94
N ILE A 273 -3.03 25.37 -23.97
CA ILE A 273 -4.47 25.30 -23.69
C ILE A 273 -4.83 26.18 -22.50
N GLY A 274 -4.02 26.15 -21.46
CA GLY A 274 -4.28 26.93 -20.25
C GLY A 274 -3.11 26.97 -19.28
N TRP A 275 -3.23 27.89 -18.36
CA TRP A 275 -2.24 28.13 -17.32
C TRP A 275 -2.91 28.22 -15.97
N ARG A 276 -2.30 27.61 -14.94
CA ARG A 276 -2.66 27.78 -13.55
C ARG A 276 -1.49 28.39 -12.80
N PRO A 277 -1.68 29.53 -12.11
CA PRO A 277 -0.60 30.14 -11.35
C PRO A 277 -0.20 29.28 -10.16
N ARG A 278 1.01 29.47 -9.69
CA ARG A 278 1.44 28.96 -8.37
C ARG A 278 0.49 29.49 -7.30
N ARG A 279 -0.01 28.64 -6.42
CA ARG A 279 -0.85 29.05 -5.32
C ARG A 279 -0.60 28.23 -4.07
N MET A 280 -0.87 28.82 -2.94
CA MET A 280 -0.92 28.09 -1.68
C MET A 280 -2.26 27.33 -1.58
N GLN A 281 -2.20 26.07 -1.15
CA GLN A 281 -3.39 25.33 -0.78
C GLN A 281 -3.88 25.86 0.56
N THR A 282 -5.18 26.09 0.66
CA THR A 282 -5.79 26.54 1.90
C THR A 282 -5.89 25.41 2.91
N PHE A 283 -5.97 25.73 4.18
CA PHE A 283 -6.15 24.73 5.25
C PHE A 283 -7.32 23.75 4.98
N PRO A 284 -8.52 24.20 4.59
CA PRO A 284 -9.62 23.28 4.27
C PRO A 284 -9.33 22.30 3.14
N GLU A 285 -8.44 22.67 2.18
CA GLU A 285 -8.10 21.78 1.07
C GLU A 285 -7.14 20.65 1.48
N VAL A 286 -6.40 20.81 2.58
CA VAL A 286 -5.32 19.87 2.96
C VAL A 286 -5.51 19.26 4.34
N LYS A 287 -6.47 19.72 5.14
CA LYS A 287 -6.66 19.29 6.53
C LYS A 287 -6.80 17.78 6.70
N ASP A 288 -7.56 17.13 5.82
CA ASP A 288 -7.79 15.70 5.92
C ASP A 288 -6.51 14.92 5.56
N ALA A 289 -5.78 15.36 4.55
CA ALA A 289 -4.48 14.77 4.18
C ALA A 289 -3.40 14.98 5.27
N ILE A 290 -3.40 16.14 5.94
CA ILE A 290 -2.53 16.40 7.09
C ILE A 290 -2.89 15.48 8.25
N HIS A 291 -4.19 15.38 8.59
CA HIS A 291 -4.69 14.51 9.64
C HIS A 291 -4.23 13.06 9.42
N ASP A 292 -4.47 12.53 8.22
CA ASP A 292 -4.12 11.15 7.88
C ASP A 292 -2.60 10.91 7.92
N SER A 293 -1.81 11.90 7.50
CA SER A 293 -0.34 11.84 7.57
C SER A 293 0.15 11.81 9.00
N LEU A 294 -0.35 12.71 9.86
CA LEU A 294 0.01 12.77 11.28
C LEU A 294 -0.45 11.52 12.02
N LEU A 295 -1.67 11.04 11.74
CA LEU A 295 -2.20 9.82 12.33
C LEU A 295 -1.30 8.62 12.02
N LYS A 296 -0.92 8.48 10.75
CA LYS A 296 -0.04 7.40 10.34
C LYS A 296 1.35 7.52 10.99
N GLU A 297 1.93 8.70 11.01
CA GLU A 297 3.25 8.95 11.61
C GLU A 297 3.26 8.62 13.11
N GLU A 298 2.23 9.03 13.83
CA GLU A 298 2.09 8.75 15.26
C GLU A 298 1.81 7.26 15.52
N GLN A 299 1.00 6.60 14.67
CA GLN A 299 0.78 5.16 14.76
C GLN A 299 2.07 4.37 14.52
N ASP A 300 2.87 4.74 13.52
CA ASP A 300 4.16 4.10 13.22
C ASP A 300 5.13 4.30 14.41
N LEU A 301 5.19 5.50 14.99
CA LEU A 301 6.02 5.80 16.17
C LEU A 301 5.61 4.97 17.40
N GLN A 302 4.31 4.94 17.71
CA GLN A 302 3.78 4.17 18.84
C GLN A 302 3.99 2.66 18.65
N PHE A 303 3.83 2.17 17.42
CA PHE A 303 4.13 0.78 17.09
C PHE A 303 5.61 0.44 17.32
N ASP A 304 6.53 1.28 16.86
CA ASP A 304 7.97 1.06 17.02
C ASP A 304 8.38 1.05 18.50
N GLN A 305 7.84 1.97 19.30
CA GLN A 305 8.08 2.01 20.74
C GLN A 305 7.54 0.75 21.43
N TRP A 306 6.30 0.39 21.14
CA TRP A 306 5.68 -0.80 21.69
C TRP A 306 6.43 -2.09 21.29
N MET A 307 6.86 -2.18 20.03
CA MET A 307 7.63 -3.31 19.52
C MET A 307 9.01 -3.41 20.17
N ALA A 308 9.68 -2.26 20.42
CA ALA A 308 10.93 -2.22 21.14
C ALA A 308 10.78 -2.72 22.59
N ASP A 309 9.70 -2.33 23.28
CA ASP A 309 9.41 -2.80 24.63
C ASP A 309 9.04 -4.28 24.67
N LEU A 310 8.31 -4.77 23.66
CA LEU A 310 8.01 -6.19 23.52
C LEU A 310 9.29 -7.01 23.35
N LYS A 311 10.23 -6.55 22.52
CA LYS A 311 11.54 -7.20 22.34
C LYS A 311 12.37 -7.21 23.62
N LYS A 312 12.45 -6.09 24.35
CA LYS A 312 13.21 -6.00 25.62
C LYS A 312 12.78 -7.03 26.68
N ARG A 313 11.48 -7.32 26.77
CA ARG A 313 10.91 -8.28 27.74
C ARG A 313 10.89 -9.72 27.23
N SER A 314 11.38 -9.97 26.01
CA SER A 314 11.34 -11.26 25.35
C SER A 314 12.71 -11.93 25.35
N MET A 315 12.71 -13.26 25.43
CA MET A 315 13.92 -14.06 25.32
C MET A 315 14.05 -14.61 23.89
N ILE A 316 15.04 -14.08 23.15
CA ILE A 316 15.34 -14.52 21.78
C ILE A 316 16.69 -15.22 21.82
N LYS A 317 16.74 -16.51 21.44
CA LYS A 317 17.96 -17.30 21.39
C LYS A 317 18.15 -17.84 19.98
N VAL A 318 19.13 -17.30 19.25
CA VAL A 318 19.49 -17.78 17.92
C VAL A 318 20.37 -19.03 18.05
N ASN A 319 20.13 -20.02 17.19
CA ASN A 319 20.98 -21.19 17.09
C ASN A 319 22.23 -20.80 16.29
N GLU A 320 23.39 -20.78 16.94
CA GLU A 320 24.66 -20.36 16.34
C GLU A 320 25.03 -21.14 15.07
N GLN A 321 24.73 -22.45 15.05
CA GLN A 321 25.01 -23.28 13.88
C GLN A 321 24.13 -22.93 12.67
N MET A 322 22.95 -22.37 12.91
CA MET A 322 21.99 -21.99 11.87
C MET A 322 22.05 -20.49 11.49
N ALA A 323 22.71 -19.66 12.29
CA ALA A 323 22.80 -18.22 12.07
C ALA A 323 23.28 -17.84 10.65
N PRO A 324 24.34 -18.46 10.07
CA PRO A 324 24.77 -18.15 8.72
C PRO A 324 23.74 -18.48 7.64
N VAL A 325 22.94 -19.53 7.85
CA VAL A 325 21.90 -19.97 6.90
C VAL A 325 20.82 -18.91 6.73
N VAL A 326 20.48 -18.22 7.82
CA VAL A 326 19.47 -17.15 7.85
C VAL A 326 20.07 -15.75 7.66
N GLY A 327 21.34 -15.66 7.33
CA GLY A 327 22.03 -14.39 7.03
C GLY A 327 22.42 -13.56 8.26
N VAL A 328 22.41 -14.16 9.46
CA VAL A 328 22.82 -13.51 10.71
C VAL A 328 24.33 -13.74 10.92
N ALA A 329 25.09 -12.67 11.09
CA ALA A 329 26.48 -12.77 11.53
C ALA A 329 26.51 -12.99 13.06
N LEU A 330 27.30 -13.94 13.53
CA LEU A 330 27.57 -14.10 14.95
C LEU A 330 28.51 -12.98 15.40
N GLU A 331 28.17 -12.26 16.48
CA GLU A 331 29.08 -11.32 17.12
C GLU A 331 30.36 -12.08 17.54
N GLY A 332 31.45 -11.88 16.82
CA GLY A 332 32.74 -12.52 17.10
C GLY A 332 33.46 -13.12 15.89
N SER A 333 32.81 -13.37 14.77
CA SER A 333 33.48 -13.73 13.53
C SER A 333 34.02 -12.46 12.83
N ARG A 334 35.16 -11.98 13.25
CA ARG A 334 35.95 -11.06 12.42
C ARG A 334 36.33 -11.81 11.15
N GLU A 335 35.94 -11.25 10.01
CA GLU A 335 36.48 -11.67 8.72
C GLU A 335 37.99 -11.51 8.80
N GLU A 336 38.76 -12.64 8.74
CA GLU A 336 40.15 -12.66 8.44
C GLU A 336 40.38 -12.41 6.94
#